data_1192ed298f6ebdcb4630e65c4bcb9170
#
_entry.id   1192ed298f6ebdcb4630e65c4bcb9170
#
_cell.length_a   1.000
_cell.length_b   1.000
_cell.length_c   1.000
_cell.angle_alpha   90.00
_cell.angle_beta   90.00
_cell.angle_gamma   90.00
#
_symmetry.space_group_name_H-M   'P 1'
#
loop_
_entity.id
_entity.type
_entity.pdbx_description
1 polymer ?
#
loop_
_entity_poly.entity_id
_entity_poly.type
_entity_poly.pdbx_seq_one_letter_code
_entity_poly.pdbx_strand_id
1 'polypeptide(L)'
;GIILGTKQTIAPVNKKHRRIFTMVKKWWNEKVAYQIYPKSFYDTNGDGIGDLRGVIEKLDYLKDLGVDIIWLSPCYRSPLADQGYDISDYYDIDPRFGTMADMDELIAEAKKRDMYILMDLVVNHCSDEHEWFKKACEDPDGKYGNFFYLRDKKEGELPTNWRSYFGGPVWEDLPGTNKQYLHVFHKKQPDLNWENPEVRGELKKVIRFWKNKGIKGFRFDVINVISKPELFEDDLEGDGR
;
A
#
# COMPACT_ATOMS: atom_id res chain seq x y z
N GLY A 1 72.58 4.00 -33.49
CA GLY A 1 71.62 3.01 -33.10
C GLY A 1 70.21 3.43 -33.53
N ILE A 2 69.60 2.75 -34.52
CA ILE A 2 68.26 3.00 -35.02
C ILE A 2 67.32 2.09 -34.26
N ILE A 3 66.34 2.66 -33.53
CA ILE A 3 65.29 1.91 -32.88
C ILE A 3 64.04 1.93 -33.83
N LEU A 4 63.73 0.76 -34.40
CA LEU A 4 62.52 0.52 -35.16
C LEU A 4 61.31 0.36 -34.21
N GLY A 5 60.41 1.32 -34.22
CA GLY A 5 59.16 1.23 -33.53
C GLY A 5 58.16 0.34 -34.26
N THR A 6 57.73 -0.74 -33.60
CA THR A 6 56.65 -1.59 -34.09
C THR A 6 55.29 -0.88 -33.95
N LYS A 7 54.64 -0.62 -35.08
CA LYS A 7 53.24 -0.19 -35.10
C LYS A 7 52.35 -1.33 -34.62
N GLN A 8 51.77 -1.23 -33.44
CA GLN A 8 50.64 -2.06 -33.08
C GLN A 8 49.38 -1.58 -33.78
N THR A 9 48.88 -2.42 -34.65
CA THR A 9 47.58 -2.22 -35.34
C THR A 9 46.47 -2.53 -34.35
N ILE A 10 45.80 -1.50 -33.88
CA ILE A 10 44.57 -1.65 -33.05
C ILE A 10 43.47 -2.15 -33.97
N ALA A 11 42.96 -3.35 -33.74
CA ALA A 11 41.85 -3.92 -34.47
C ALA A 11 40.59 -3.04 -34.27
N PRO A 12 39.74 -2.88 -35.31
CA PRO A 12 38.55 -2.04 -35.19
C PRO A 12 37.56 -2.65 -34.21
N VAL A 13 37.22 -1.91 -33.18
CA VAL A 13 36.14 -2.25 -32.21
C VAL A 13 34.83 -2.39 -32.97
N ASN A 14 34.28 -3.60 -32.96
CA ASN A 14 33.09 -4.02 -33.65
C ASN A 14 31.86 -3.19 -33.22
N LYS A 15 31.40 -2.26 -34.07
CA LYS A 15 30.24 -1.38 -33.85
C LYS A 15 28.91 -2.11 -33.99
N LYS A 16 28.76 -3.33 -33.50
CA LYS A 16 27.48 -4.03 -33.51
C LYS A 16 26.99 -4.21 -32.07
N HIS A 17 25.77 -3.68 -31.83
CA HIS A 17 24.92 -3.77 -30.65
C HIS A 17 24.95 -2.62 -29.64
N ARG A 18 24.89 -1.36 -30.10
CA ARG A 18 24.08 -0.39 -29.36
C ARG A 18 22.62 -0.73 -29.66
N ARG A 19 22.01 -1.61 -28.86
CA ARG A 19 20.55 -1.61 -28.72
C ARG A 19 20.18 -0.26 -28.13
N ILE A 20 19.78 0.68 -28.99
CA ILE A 20 19.05 1.86 -28.56
C ILE A 20 17.75 1.27 -28.01
N PHE A 21 17.67 1.12 -26.70
CA PHE A 21 16.40 0.92 -26.03
C PHE A 21 15.61 2.23 -26.25
N THR A 22 14.84 2.27 -27.31
CA THR A 22 13.83 3.30 -27.47
C THR A 22 12.84 3.03 -26.35
N MET A 23 12.98 3.76 -25.25
CA MET A 23 11.98 3.71 -24.19
C MET A 23 10.66 4.11 -24.82
N VAL A 24 9.73 3.19 -24.92
CA VAL A 24 8.37 3.50 -25.34
C VAL A 24 7.82 4.49 -24.31
N LYS A 25 7.67 5.75 -24.74
CA LYS A 25 7.16 6.83 -23.88
C LYS A 25 5.74 6.47 -23.46
N LYS A 26 5.54 6.23 -22.19
CA LYS A 26 4.23 5.94 -21.62
C LYS A 26 3.54 7.25 -21.24
N TRP A 27 2.21 7.28 -21.26
CA TRP A 27 1.42 8.49 -21.00
C TRP A 27 1.75 9.19 -19.68
N TRP A 28 2.19 8.43 -18.68
CA TRP A 28 2.52 8.97 -17.34
C TRP A 28 3.95 9.52 -17.21
N ASN A 29 4.83 9.33 -18.21
CA ASN A 29 6.23 9.78 -18.10
C ASN A 29 6.40 11.30 -17.97
N GLU A 30 5.38 12.07 -18.35
CA GLU A 30 5.38 13.55 -18.29
C GLU A 30 4.32 14.07 -17.30
N LYS A 31 3.78 13.21 -16.44
CA LYS A 31 2.73 13.57 -15.51
C LYS A 31 3.29 13.87 -14.13
N VAL A 32 2.75 14.92 -13.50
CA VAL A 32 3.07 15.30 -12.13
C VAL A 32 2.03 14.70 -11.20
N ALA A 33 2.50 13.87 -10.25
CA ALA A 33 1.67 13.33 -9.19
C ALA A 33 1.82 14.15 -7.91
N TYR A 34 0.71 14.48 -7.27
CA TYR A 34 0.64 15.22 -6.02
C TYR A 34 -0.13 14.44 -4.98
N GLN A 35 0.50 14.21 -3.82
CA GLN A 35 -0.14 13.50 -2.71
C GLN A 35 -1.04 14.44 -1.90
N ILE A 36 -2.25 13.98 -1.61
CA ILE A 36 -3.19 14.65 -0.71
C ILE A 36 -3.53 13.72 0.45
N TYR A 37 -3.29 14.19 1.66
CA TYR A 37 -3.94 13.67 2.86
C TYR A 37 -5.31 14.36 2.99
N PRO A 38 -6.45 13.69 2.73
CA PRO A 38 -7.76 14.34 2.83
C PRO A 38 -7.96 15.00 4.18
N LYS A 39 -7.60 14.30 5.26
CA LYS A 39 -7.71 14.75 6.65
C LYS A 39 -7.18 16.17 6.92
N SER A 40 -6.10 16.59 6.24
CA SER A 40 -5.38 17.84 6.53
C SER A 40 -5.31 18.79 5.35
N PHE A 41 -6.03 18.51 4.26
CA PHE A 41 -5.91 19.31 3.05
C PHE A 41 -6.85 20.51 3.03
N TYR A 42 -8.15 20.31 3.13
CA TYR A 42 -9.14 21.37 3.19
C TYR A 42 -10.44 20.89 3.84
N ASP A 43 -10.86 21.58 4.88
CA ASP A 43 -12.07 21.32 5.67
C ASP A 43 -13.22 22.20 5.15
N THR A 44 -14.29 21.58 4.63
CA THR A 44 -15.42 22.32 4.08
C THR A 44 -16.57 22.48 5.06
N ASN A 45 -16.64 21.68 6.10
CA ASN A 45 -17.74 21.65 7.07
C ASN A 45 -17.39 22.30 8.42
N GLY A 46 -16.11 22.64 8.65
CA GLY A 46 -15.64 23.33 9.85
C GLY A 46 -15.47 22.45 11.07
N ASP A 47 -15.33 21.13 10.88
CA ASP A 47 -15.16 20.18 11.98
C ASP A 47 -13.68 19.97 12.39
N GLY A 48 -12.74 20.61 11.69
CA GLY A 48 -11.32 20.52 11.91
C GLY A 48 -10.66 19.36 11.14
N ILE A 49 -11.40 18.63 10.32
CA ILE A 49 -10.92 17.51 9.50
C ILE A 49 -11.19 17.84 8.03
N GLY A 50 -10.14 17.80 7.21
CA GLY A 50 -10.28 17.94 5.76
C GLY A 50 -11.06 16.78 5.15
N ASP A 51 -11.72 17.04 4.03
CA ASP A 51 -12.67 16.12 3.41
C ASP A 51 -12.55 16.07 1.89
N LEU A 52 -13.26 15.12 1.25
CA LEU A 52 -13.25 14.95 -0.20
C LEU A 52 -13.89 16.14 -0.94
N ARG A 53 -14.87 16.82 -0.31
CA ARG A 53 -15.46 18.06 -0.84
C ARG A 53 -14.40 19.14 -0.96
N GLY A 54 -13.52 19.24 0.04
CA GLY A 54 -12.37 20.14 0.03
C GLY A 54 -11.39 19.85 -1.11
N VAL A 55 -11.16 18.58 -1.42
CA VAL A 55 -10.35 18.21 -2.59
C VAL A 55 -11.04 18.64 -3.88
N ILE A 56 -12.36 18.44 -4.01
CA ILE A 56 -13.14 18.85 -5.18
C ILE A 56 -13.06 20.37 -5.38
N GLU A 57 -13.26 21.17 -4.33
CA GLU A 57 -13.18 22.63 -4.38
C GLU A 57 -11.80 23.16 -4.79
N LYS A 58 -10.73 22.40 -4.55
CA LYS A 58 -9.36 22.77 -4.87
C LYS A 58 -8.85 22.18 -6.20
N LEU A 59 -9.67 21.49 -6.99
CA LEU A 59 -9.24 20.91 -8.25
C LEU A 59 -8.70 21.93 -9.25
N ASP A 60 -9.31 23.11 -9.36
CA ASP A 60 -8.83 24.17 -10.25
C ASP A 60 -7.47 24.71 -9.78
N TYR A 61 -7.30 24.94 -8.48
CA TYR A 61 -6.01 25.28 -7.90
C TYR A 61 -4.92 24.25 -8.21
N LEU A 62 -5.24 22.95 -8.03
CA LEU A 62 -4.31 21.86 -8.32
C LEU A 62 -3.96 21.80 -9.82
N LYS A 63 -4.95 22.04 -10.69
CA LYS A 63 -4.72 22.10 -12.14
C LYS A 63 -3.82 23.25 -12.52
N ASP A 64 -4.03 24.44 -11.98
CA ASP A 64 -3.21 25.64 -12.22
C ASP A 64 -1.78 25.45 -11.69
N LEU A 65 -1.60 24.69 -10.61
CA LEU A 65 -0.30 24.28 -10.08
C LEU A 65 0.45 23.28 -11.00
N GLY A 66 -0.24 22.71 -11.99
CA GLY A 66 0.34 21.74 -12.93
C GLY A 66 0.23 20.28 -12.50
N VAL A 67 -0.66 19.98 -11.57
CA VAL A 67 -0.92 18.59 -11.12
C VAL A 67 -1.75 17.83 -12.17
N ASP A 68 -1.29 16.66 -12.55
CA ASP A 68 -2.00 15.76 -13.47
C ASP A 68 -2.64 14.57 -12.74
N ILE A 69 -2.02 14.14 -11.65
CA ILE A 69 -2.41 12.94 -10.90
C ILE A 69 -2.51 13.31 -9.42
N ILE A 70 -3.66 13.05 -8.84
CA ILE A 70 -3.88 13.19 -7.39
C ILE A 70 -3.77 11.80 -6.77
N TRP A 71 -2.79 11.60 -5.92
CA TRP A 71 -2.70 10.43 -5.07
C TRP A 71 -3.33 10.76 -3.72
N LEU A 72 -4.47 10.13 -3.42
CA LEU A 72 -5.12 10.22 -2.13
C LEU A 72 -4.48 9.24 -1.15
N SER A 73 -4.00 9.73 -0.01
CA SER A 73 -3.72 8.87 1.15
C SER A 73 -5.00 8.16 1.59
N PRO A 74 -4.91 7.05 2.33
CA PRO A 74 -6.08 6.21 2.60
C PRO A 74 -7.25 7.01 3.17
N CYS A 75 -8.40 6.91 2.52
CA CYS A 75 -9.66 7.51 2.94
C CYS A 75 -10.79 6.47 3.05
N TYR A 76 -10.43 5.20 3.05
CA TYR A 76 -11.35 4.10 3.35
C TYR A 76 -11.82 4.14 4.81
N ARG A 77 -12.85 3.36 5.16
CA ARG A 77 -13.21 3.18 6.56
C ARG A 77 -12.03 2.66 7.36
N SER A 78 -11.76 3.34 8.47
CA SER A 78 -10.62 3.06 9.33
C SER A 78 -10.86 3.55 10.75
N PRO A 79 -10.44 2.82 11.80
CA PRO A 79 -10.37 3.36 13.17
C PRO A 79 -9.33 4.47 13.33
N LEU A 80 -8.48 4.74 12.33
CA LEU A 80 -7.38 5.72 12.34
C LEU A 80 -6.29 5.45 13.38
N ALA A 81 -6.05 4.20 13.72
CA ALA A 81 -4.93 3.82 14.59
C ALA A 81 -3.58 4.16 13.95
N ASP A 82 -3.51 4.13 12.62
CA ASP A 82 -2.38 4.55 11.82
C ASP A 82 -2.81 5.52 10.69
N GLN A 83 -3.52 6.57 11.05
CA GLN A 83 -3.92 7.68 10.16
C GLN A 83 -4.65 7.25 8.86
N GLY A 84 -5.31 6.08 8.88
CA GLY A 84 -6.04 5.53 7.75
C GLY A 84 -5.38 4.31 7.09
N TYR A 85 -4.14 3.99 7.43
CA TYR A 85 -3.46 2.79 6.94
C TYR A 85 -3.91 1.50 7.64
N ASP A 86 -4.79 1.57 8.63
CA ASP A 86 -5.51 0.49 9.28
C ASP A 86 -6.93 0.39 8.72
N ILE A 87 -7.09 -0.26 7.56
CA ILE A 87 -8.35 -0.29 6.81
C ILE A 87 -9.30 -1.34 7.38
N SER A 88 -10.50 -0.91 7.79
CA SER A 88 -11.56 -1.79 8.29
C SER A 88 -12.60 -2.18 7.23
N ASP A 89 -12.71 -1.41 6.13
CA ASP A 89 -13.51 -1.73 4.95
C ASP A 89 -12.89 -1.08 3.71
N TYR A 90 -12.52 -1.91 2.74
CA TYR A 90 -11.91 -1.45 1.47
C TYR A 90 -12.92 -0.93 0.45
N TYR A 91 -14.22 -1.09 0.70
CA TYR A 91 -15.27 -0.82 -0.27
C TYR A 91 -16.07 0.44 0.03
N ASP A 92 -15.75 1.14 1.11
CA ASP A 92 -16.46 2.34 1.51
C ASP A 92 -15.49 3.46 1.94
N ILE A 93 -15.97 4.69 1.89
CA ILE A 93 -15.26 5.89 2.34
C ILE A 93 -15.56 6.13 3.82
N ASP A 94 -14.54 6.51 4.57
CA ASP A 94 -14.73 6.89 5.97
C ASP A 94 -15.61 8.16 6.07
N PRO A 95 -16.68 8.12 6.88
CA PRO A 95 -17.65 9.23 6.94
C PRO A 95 -17.04 10.55 7.42
N ARG A 96 -15.87 10.53 8.06
CA ARG A 96 -15.12 11.75 8.42
C ARG A 96 -14.57 12.47 7.19
N PHE A 97 -14.32 11.77 6.10
CA PHE A 97 -13.78 12.33 4.87
C PHE A 97 -14.86 12.57 3.81
N GLY A 98 -16.06 12.06 4.00
CA GLY A 98 -17.17 12.18 3.07
C GLY A 98 -17.88 10.87 2.80
N THR A 99 -18.52 10.80 1.65
CA THR A 99 -19.32 9.67 1.23
C THR A 99 -18.79 9.05 -0.05
N MET A 100 -19.33 7.88 -0.43
CA MET A 100 -19.06 7.28 -1.72
C MET A 100 -19.53 8.18 -2.88
N ALA A 101 -20.58 8.96 -2.70
CA ALA A 101 -21.06 9.93 -3.69
C ALA A 101 -20.04 11.08 -3.88
N ASP A 102 -19.43 11.56 -2.79
CA ASP A 102 -18.36 12.56 -2.89
C ASP A 102 -17.13 12.02 -3.64
N MET A 103 -16.78 10.74 -3.44
CA MET A 103 -15.72 10.12 -4.20
C MET A 103 -16.06 9.98 -5.69
N ASP A 104 -17.29 9.58 -6.02
CA ASP A 104 -17.75 9.49 -7.41
C ASP A 104 -17.72 10.87 -8.08
N GLU A 105 -18.13 11.93 -7.36
CA GLU A 105 -18.05 13.32 -7.85
C GLU A 105 -16.60 13.76 -8.04
N LEU A 106 -15.70 13.48 -7.08
CA LEU A 106 -14.29 13.81 -7.19
C LEU A 106 -13.65 13.19 -8.44
N ILE A 107 -13.93 11.91 -8.69
CA ILE A 107 -13.44 11.20 -9.89
C ILE A 107 -13.95 11.89 -11.17
N ALA A 108 -15.24 12.23 -11.19
CA ALA A 108 -15.86 12.86 -12.36
C ALA A 108 -15.31 14.27 -12.60
N GLU A 109 -15.18 15.10 -11.56
CA GLU A 109 -14.67 16.47 -11.64
C GLU A 109 -13.18 16.52 -11.99
N ALA A 110 -12.36 15.60 -11.46
CA ALA A 110 -10.95 15.46 -11.84
C ALA A 110 -10.84 15.10 -13.33
N LYS A 111 -11.66 14.15 -13.79
CA LYS A 111 -11.67 13.75 -15.21
C LYS A 111 -12.01 14.90 -16.16
N LYS A 112 -12.94 15.80 -15.81
CA LYS A 112 -13.27 16.99 -16.62
C LYS A 112 -12.08 17.91 -16.82
N ARG A 113 -11.12 17.88 -15.89
CA ARG A 113 -9.89 18.69 -15.90
C ARG A 113 -8.67 17.95 -16.44
N ASP A 114 -8.87 16.77 -17.07
CA ASP A 114 -7.78 15.87 -17.49
C ASP A 114 -6.82 15.55 -16.32
N MET A 115 -7.39 15.32 -15.16
CA MET A 115 -6.69 14.88 -13.95
C MET A 115 -7.15 13.47 -13.58
N TYR A 116 -6.26 12.71 -12.96
CA TYR A 116 -6.51 11.32 -12.59
C TYR A 116 -6.40 11.13 -11.08
N ILE A 117 -7.26 10.28 -10.53
CA ILE A 117 -7.20 9.90 -9.12
C ILE A 117 -6.49 8.55 -8.99
N LEU A 118 -5.47 8.50 -8.13
CA LEU A 118 -4.87 7.29 -7.60
C LEU A 118 -5.30 7.14 -6.14
N MET A 119 -5.69 5.94 -5.75
CA MET A 119 -5.90 5.60 -4.34
C MET A 119 -4.68 4.88 -3.78
N ASP A 120 -4.45 5.07 -2.51
CA ASP A 120 -3.49 4.28 -1.76
C ASP A 120 -4.07 2.88 -1.55
N LEU A 121 -3.32 1.83 -1.84
CA LEU A 121 -3.77 0.45 -1.69
C LEU A 121 -2.89 -0.25 -0.64
N VAL A 122 -3.42 -0.34 0.57
CA VAL A 122 -2.78 -0.98 1.71
C VAL A 122 -3.11 -2.47 1.65
N VAL A 123 -2.12 -3.29 1.30
CA VAL A 123 -2.34 -4.72 1.05
C VAL A 123 -1.47 -5.64 1.91
N ASN A 124 -0.50 -5.08 2.66
CA ASN A 124 0.29 -5.87 3.60
C ASN A 124 -0.54 -6.32 4.80
N HIS A 125 -1.45 -5.48 5.26
CA HIS A 125 -2.25 -5.65 6.48
C HIS A 125 -3.64 -5.04 6.31
N CYS A 126 -4.54 -5.34 7.23
CA CYS A 126 -5.80 -4.61 7.41
C CYS A 126 -5.95 -4.19 8.87
N SER A 127 -7.04 -3.50 9.22
CA SER A 127 -7.36 -3.20 10.62
C SER A 127 -7.72 -4.47 11.40
N ASP A 128 -7.44 -4.47 12.71
CA ASP A 128 -8.00 -5.42 13.66
C ASP A 128 -9.54 -5.32 13.77
N GLU A 129 -10.13 -4.22 13.28
CA GLU A 129 -11.57 -4.06 13.16
C GLU A 129 -12.15 -4.52 11.81
N HIS A 130 -11.31 -4.99 10.88
CA HIS A 130 -11.79 -5.56 9.62
C HIS A 130 -12.55 -6.87 9.88
N GLU A 131 -13.62 -7.10 9.12
CA GLU A 131 -14.45 -8.31 9.25
C GLU A 131 -13.65 -9.60 9.14
N TRP A 132 -12.64 -9.65 8.30
CA TRP A 132 -11.76 -10.81 8.16
C TRP A 132 -11.04 -11.16 9.46
N PHE A 133 -10.52 -10.14 10.17
CA PHE A 133 -9.80 -10.37 11.42
C PHE A 133 -10.75 -10.75 12.56
N LYS A 134 -11.92 -10.11 12.65
CA LYS A 134 -12.96 -10.49 13.62
C LYS A 134 -13.36 -11.96 13.46
N LYS A 135 -13.58 -12.40 12.22
CA LYS A 135 -13.88 -13.82 11.95
C LYS A 135 -12.70 -14.76 12.23
N ALA A 136 -11.47 -14.30 12.06
CA ALA A 136 -10.28 -15.06 12.45
C ALA A 136 -10.18 -15.23 13.97
N CYS A 137 -10.60 -14.24 14.75
CA CYS A 137 -10.69 -14.36 16.21
C CYS A 137 -11.79 -15.34 16.66
N GLU A 138 -12.91 -15.41 15.93
CA GLU A 138 -14.03 -16.33 16.21
C GLU A 138 -13.68 -17.77 15.86
N ASP A 139 -12.98 -17.99 14.75
CA ASP A 139 -12.56 -19.30 14.26
C ASP A 139 -11.13 -19.23 13.66
N PRO A 140 -10.11 -19.34 14.51
CA PRO A 140 -8.71 -19.19 14.07
C PRO A 140 -8.20 -20.34 13.22
N ASP A 141 -8.85 -21.49 13.22
CA ASP A 141 -8.51 -22.65 12.41
C ASP A 141 -9.34 -22.74 11.12
N GLY A 142 -10.32 -21.86 10.98
CA GLY A 142 -11.21 -21.79 9.83
C GLY A 142 -10.64 -20.96 8.68
N LYS A 143 -11.53 -20.64 7.75
CA LYS A 143 -11.20 -19.90 6.52
C LYS A 143 -10.43 -18.59 6.79
N TYR A 144 -10.95 -17.77 7.70
CA TYR A 144 -10.40 -16.44 7.94
C TYR A 144 -9.16 -16.46 8.84
N GLY A 145 -8.96 -17.50 9.66
CA GLY A 145 -7.70 -17.72 10.34
C GLY A 145 -6.52 -17.83 9.37
N ASN A 146 -6.74 -18.48 8.22
CA ASN A 146 -5.73 -18.60 7.16
C ASN A 146 -5.50 -17.28 6.36
N PHE A 147 -6.28 -16.24 6.60
CA PHE A 147 -6.04 -14.92 5.99
C PHE A 147 -4.88 -14.17 6.65
N PHE A 148 -4.47 -14.62 7.83
CA PHE A 148 -3.42 -14.02 8.63
C PHE A 148 -2.33 -15.03 8.94
N TYR A 149 -1.17 -14.56 9.37
CA TYR A 149 -0.10 -15.41 9.88
C TYR A 149 -0.34 -15.68 11.36
N LEU A 150 -0.89 -16.83 11.68
CA LEU A 150 -1.18 -17.28 13.05
C LEU A 150 -0.18 -18.36 13.50
N ARG A 151 0.17 -18.35 14.77
CA ARG A 151 0.99 -19.37 15.43
C ARG A 151 0.39 -19.72 16.79
N ASP A 152 0.53 -20.98 17.19
CA ASP A 152 0.13 -21.40 18.52
C ASP A 152 1.00 -20.71 19.57
N LYS A 153 0.35 -20.20 20.61
CA LYS A 153 1.03 -19.55 21.72
C LYS A 153 1.79 -20.57 22.56
N LYS A 154 3.03 -20.26 22.87
CA LYS A 154 3.85 -20.96 23.84
C LYS A 154 4.13 -20.05 25.02
N GLU A 155 4.08 -20.58 26.22
CA GLU A 155 4.31 -19.81 27.44
C GLU A 155 5.75 -19.26 27.48
N GLY A 156 5.85 -17.94 27.63
CA GLY A 156 7.15 -17.24 27.70
C GLY A 156 7.94 -17.15 26.41
N GLU A 157 7.41 -17.64 25.27
CA GLU A 157 8.09 -17.62 23.98
C GLU A 157 7.29 -16.84 22.93
N LEU A 158 8.00 -16.14 22.05
CA LEU A 158 7.44 -15.58 20.82
C LEU A 158 7.82 -16.48 19.65
N PRO A 159 7.00 -16.56 18.59
CA PRO A 159 7.31 -17.37 17.41
C PRO A 159 8.62 -17.00 16.71
N THR A 160 9.01 -15.72 16.75
CA THR A 160 10.31 -15.22 16.30
C THR A 160 10.74 -14.02 17.14
N ASN A 161 12.02 -13.64 17.06
CA ASN A 161 12.58 -12.43 17.68
C ASN A 161 12.32 -11.16 16.88
N TRP A 162 11.56 -11.21 15.79
CA TRP A 162 11.34 -10.06 14.89
C TRP A 162 10.67 -8.89 15.60
N ARG A 163 11.03 -7.69 15.15
CA ARG A 163 10.55 -6.43 15.73
C ARG A 163 9.72 -5.64 14.73
N SER A 164 8.65 -5.05 15.24
CA SER A 164 7.79 -4.14 14.49
C SER A 164 8.54 -2.87 14.07
N TYR A 165 8.20 -2.33 12.89
CA TYR A 165 8.68 -1.00 12.47
C TYR A 165 8.29 0.11 13.45
N PHE A 166 7.23 -0.08 14.22
CA PHE A 166 6.79 0.87 15.26
C PHE A 166 7.34 0.53 16.65
N GLY A 167 8.20 -0.47 16.74
CA GLY A 167 8.83 -0.93 17.99
C GLY A 167 8.09 -2.07 18.66
N GLY A 168 8.79 -2.77 19.55
CA GLY A 168 8.28 -3.97 20.20
C GLY A 168 8.29 -5.22 19.30
N PRO A 169 7.76 -6.36 19.76
CA PRO A 169 7.66 -7.58 18.99
C PRO A 169 6.65 -7.45 17.85
N VAL A 170 6.77 -8.30 16.83
CA VAL A 170 5.78 -8.40 15.73
C VAL A 170 4.64 -9.37 16.04
N TRP A 171 4.69 -10.07 17.16
CA TRP A 171 3.68 -11.04 17.55
C TRP A 171 2.84 -10.50 18.71
N GLU A 172 1.53 -10.58 18.57
CA GLU A 172 0.55 -10.18 19.56
C GLU A 172 -0.47 -11.31 19.77
N ASP A 173 -1.03 -11.42 20.95
CA ASP A 173 -2.04 -12.44 21.27
C ASP A 173 -3.31 -12.22 20.45
N LEU A 174 -3.79 -13.28 19.80
CA LEU A 174 -5.07 -13.23 19.09
C LEU A 174 -6.22 -13.31 20.13
N PRO A 175 -7.07 -12.29 20.20
CA PRO A 175 -8.08 -12.18 21.26
C PRO A 175 -8.97 -13.44 21.38
N GLY A 176 -9.13 -13.92 22.62
CA GLY A 176 -10.02 -15.06 22.92
C GLY A 176 -9.49 -16.43 22.50
N THR A 177 -8.25 -16.54 22.05
CA THR A 177 -7.68 -17.78 21.52
C THR A 177 -6.35 -18.15 22.17
N ASN A 178 -5.84 -19.34 21.85
CA ASN A 178 -4.48 -19.77 22.22
C ASN A 178 -3.50 -19.56 21.05
N LYS A 179 -3.66 -18.47 20.30
CA LYS A 179 -2.80 -18.16 19.15
C LYS A 179 -2.25 -16.73 19.25
N GLN A 180 -1.21 -16.49 18.47
CA GLN A 180 -0.62 -15.17 18.23
C GLN A 180 -0.67 -14.87 16.73
N TYR A 181 -0.82 -13.58 16.39
CA TYR A 181 -0.82 -13.09 15.01
C TYR A 181 0.38 -12.20 14.74
N LEU A 182 0.81 -12.16 13.49
CA LEU A 182 1.89 -11.31 13.01
C LEU A 182 1.40 -9.91 12.68
N HIS A 183 2.16 -8.88 13.08
CA HIS A 183 2.00 -7.49 12.65
C HIS A 183 3.36 -6.81 12.49
N VAL A 184 3.79 -6.51 11.29
CA VAL A 184 5.09 -5.83 11.10
C VAL A 184 5.01 -4.33 11.35
N PHE A 185 3.81 -3.75 11.42
CA PHE A 185 3.53 -2.36 11.80
C PHE A 185 2.82 -2.29 13.15
N HIS A 186 1.76 -1.49 13.27
CA HIS A 186 1.02 -1.38 14.51
C HIS A 186 0.30 -2.68 14.87
N LYS A 187 0.18 -3.00 16.16
CA LYS A 187 -0.55 -4.20 16.61
C LYS A 187 -2.03 -4.25 16.16
N LYS A 188 -2.61 -3.10 15.83
CA LYS A 188 -3.94 -3.01 15.22
C LYS A 188 -3.95 -3.20 13.71
N GLN A 189 -2.82 -3.65 13.14
CA GLN A 189 -2.64 -3.88 11.70
C GLN A 189 -2.12 -5.30 11.45
N PRO A 190 -2.96 -6.34 11.67
CA PRO A 190 -2.57 -7.73 11.43
C PRO A 190 -2.19 -7.95 9.97
N ASP A 191 -1.06 -8.62 9.75
CA ASP A 191 -0.51 -8.87 8.41
C ASP A 191 -1.31 -9.93 7.67
N LEU A 192 -1.65 -9.63 6.42
CA LEU A 192 -2.37 -10.53 5.51
C LEU A 192 -1.44 -11.60 4.95
N ASN A 193 -1.93 -12.84 4.95
CA ASN A 193 -1.22 -14.00 4.40
C ASN A 193 -1.29 -14.03 2.87
N TRP A 194 -0.28 -13.50 2.20
CA TRP A 194 -0.20 -13.46 0.74
C TRP A 194 0.03 -14.83 0.09
N GLU A 195 0.46 -15.84 0.84
CA GLU A 195 0.53 -17.23 0.34
C GLU A 195 -0.87 -17.80 0.10
N ASN A 196 -1.87 -17.31 0.83
CA ASN A 196 -3.24 -17.72 0.64
C ASN A 196 -3.83 -17.14 -0.66
N PRO A 197 -4.24 -17.99 -1.64
CA PRO A 197 -4.82 -17.50 -2.90
C PRO A 197 -6.17 -16.79 -2.71
N GLU A 198 -6.91 -17.07 -1.65
CA GLU A 198 -8.16 -16.38 -1.35
C GLU A 198 -7.92 -14.94 -0.95
N VAL A 199 -6.87 -14.65 -0.15
CA VAL A 199 -6.46 -13.28 0.18
C VAL A 199 -6.13 -12.50 -1.10
N ARG A 200 -5.33 -13.10 -1.99
CA ARG A 200 -5.02 -12.50 -3.30
C ARG A 200 -6.27 -12.28 -4.14
N GLY A 201 -7.24 -13.20 -4.04
CA GLY A 201 -8.54 -13.12 -4.70
C GLY A 201 -9.37 -11.93 -4.22
N GLU A 202 -9.46 -11.75 -2.90
CA GLU A 202 -10.21 -10.63 -2.28
C GLU A 202 -9.57 -9.28 -2.63
N LEU A 203 -8.25 -9.15 -2.56
CA LEU A 203 -7.57 -7.91 -2.93
C LEU A 203 -7.72 -7.57 -4.42
N LYS A 204 -7.78 -8.58 -5.31
CA LYS A 204 -8.13 -8.36 -6.73
C LYS A 204 -9.56 -7.85 -6.90
N LYS A 205 -10.51 -8.25 -6.06
CA LYS A 205 -11.88 -7.70 -6.09
C LYS A 205 -11.89 -6.23 -5.69
N VAL A 206 -11.14 -5.84 -4.66
CA VAL A 206 -10.96 -4.44 -4.26
C VAL A 206 -10.45 -3.60 -5.43
N ILE A 207 -9.37 -4.04 -6.07
CA ILE A 207 -8.80 -3.34 -7.24
C ILE A 207 -9.84 -3.18 -8.35
N ARG A 208 -10.59 -4.24 -8.67
CA ARG A 208 -11.64 -4.19 -9.71
C ARG A 208 -12.76 -3.24 -9.35
N PHE A 209 -13.20 -3.24 -8.10
CA PHE A 209 -14.24 -2.35 -7.60
C PHE A 209 -13.88 -0.88 -7.84
N TRP A 210 -12.73 -0.44 -7.37
CA TRP A 210 -12.27 0.94 -7.51
C TRP A 210 -11.95 1.32 -8.97
N LYS A 211 -11.36 0.39 -9.73
CA LYS A 211 -11.17 0.58 -11.17
C LYS A 211 -12.49 0.82 -11.89
N ASN A 212 -13.53 0.05 -11.57
CA ASN A 212 -14.86 0.21 -12.16
C ASN A 212 -15.52 1.54 -11.79
N LYS A 213 -15.19 2.10 -10.62
CA LYS A 213 -15.60 3.45 -10.23
C LYS A 213 -14.88 4.57 -11.00
N GLY A 214 -13.78 4.27 -11.67
CA GLY A 214 -13.04 5.23 -12.48
C GLY A 214 -11.68 5.61 -11.92
N ILE A 215 -11.23 5.01 -10.83
CA ILE A 215 -9.86 5.17 -10.33
C ILE A 215 -8.87 4.71 -11.40
N LYS A 216 -7.89 5.55 -11.70
CA LYS A 216 -6.96 5.34 -12.81
C LYS A 216 -5.75 4.47 -12.46
N GLY A 217 -5.43 4.38 -11.18
CA GLY A 217 -4.33 3.58 -10.68
C GLY A 217 -4.29 3.54 -9.17
N PHE A 218 -3.27 2.87 -8.64
CA PHE A 218 -3.05 2.72 -7.21
C PHE A 218 -1.60 2.98 -6.86
N ARG A 219 -1.38 3.58 -5.72
CA ARG A 219 -0.09 3.53 -5.02
C ARG A 219 -0.14 2.35 -4.06
N PHE A 220 0.72 1.38 -4.24
CA PHE A 220 0.81 0.24 -3.34
C PHE A 220 1.65 0.60 -2.12
N ASP A 221 1.03 0.51 -0.96
CA ASP A 221 1.71 0.74 0.31
C ASP A 221 2.57 -0.48 0.67
N VAL A 222 3.79 -0.20 1.17
CA VAL A 222 4.75 -1.17 1.73
C VAL A 222 4.83 -2.52 0.98
N ILE A 223 4.75 -2.48 -0.34
CA ILE A 223 4.71 -3.66 -1.22
C ILE A 223 5.95 -4.56 -1.06
N ASN A 224 7.04 -4.03 -0.55
CA ASN A 224 8.29 -4.75 -0.30
C ASN A 224 8.23 -5.71 0.89
N VAL A 225 7.21 -5.63 1.75
CA VAL A 225 7.08 -6.47 2.95
C VAL A 225 5.88 -7.42 2.93
N ILE A 226 5.12 -7.49 1.82
CA ILE A 226 3.96 -8.39 1.72
C ILE A 226 4.33 -9.86 1.69
N SER A 227 5.52 -10.19 1.15
CA SER A 227 6.06 -11.55 1.18
C SER A 227 6.75 -11.79 2.51
N LYS A 228 6.49 -12.94 3.09
CA LYS A 228 7.19 -13.43 4.28
C LYS A 228 8.01 -14.66 3.91
N PRO A 229 9.11 -14.96 4.61
CA PRO A 229 9.86 -16.20 4.38
C PRO A 229 8.97 -17.43 4.66
N GLU A 230 9.21 -18.51 3.95
CA GLU A 230 8.46 -19.78 4.13
C GLU A 230 8.61 -20.30 5.55
N LEU A 231 9.84 -20.26 6.07
CA LEU A 231 10.15 -20.57 7.45
C LEU A 231 10.25 -19.27 8.25
N PHE A 232 9.54 -19.21 9.35
CA PHE A 232 9.61 -18.12 10.31
C PHE A 232 10.75 -18.44 11.30
N GLU A 233 11.94 -18.00 10.98
CA GLU A 233 13.16 -18.19 11.79
C GLU A 233 13.57 -16.88 12.44
N ASP A 234 14.30 -16.99 13.55
CA ASP A 234 14.87 -15.82 14.21
C ASP A 234 15.90 -15.12 13.31
N ASP A 235 15.96 -13.81 13.40
CA ASP A 235 17.06 -13.04 12.88
C ASP A 235 18.28 -13.22 13.81
N LEU A 236 19.29 -13.92 13.32
CA LEU A 236 20.48 -14.30 14.11
C LEU A 236 21.59 -13.24 14.08
N GLU A 237 21.58 -12.34 13.09
CA GLU A 237 22.65 -11.35 12.87
C GLU A 237 22.18 -9.90 13.11
N GLY A 238 20.89 -9.68 13.15
CA GLY A 238 20.28 -8.36 13.27
C GLY A 238 19.61 -8.10 14.62
N ASP A 239 18.86 -7.04 14.65
CA ASP A 239 18.03 -6.63 15.80
C ASP A 239 16.57 -7.11 15.70
N GLY A 240 16.30 -8.04 14.80
CA GLY A 240 14.98 -8.60 14.52
C GLY A 240 14.13 -7.76 13.54
N ARG A 241 14.76 -6.90 12.70
CA ARG A 241 14.06 -6.02 11.75
C ARG A 241 14.24 -6.42 10.31
#